data_60288261a0d49af66a51567f82ee393e
#
_entry.id   60288261a0d49af66a51567f82ee393e
#
_cell.length_a   1.000
_cell.length_b   1.000
_cell.length_c   1.000
_cell.angle_alpha   90.00
_cell.angle_beta   90.00
_cell.angle_gamma   90.00
#
_symmetry.space_group_name_H-M   'P 1'
#
loop_
_entity.id
_entity.type
_entity.pdbx_description
1 polymer ?
#
loop_
_entity_poly.entity_id
_entity_poly.type
_entity_poly.pdbx_seq_one_letter_code
_entity_poly.pdbx_strand_id
1 'polypeptide(L)'
;MPNVVRLFLSILVVAGTISAAAHAVTPDQLQAEYAAIARKEAPDFMGFSPAHGGEFFRSTHGNDWSCATCHTAKPVVQGRHARTGNVLQPLAPAANAERLTDPAKVEKWFKRNCGDVLGRACTAQEKGDVIAFLRSLN
;
A
#
# COMPACT_ATOMS: atom_id res chain seq x y z
N MET A 1 16.39 61.62 -39.54
CA MET A 1 16.84 60.58 -38.62
C MET A 1 15.60 59.93 -38.01
N PRO A 2 15.21 58.69 -38.37
CA PRO A 2 13.98 58.05 -37.81
C PRO A 2 14.31 57.28 -36.54
N ASN A 3 13.55 57.54 -35.48
CA ASN A 3 13.58 56.86 -34.19
C ASN A 3 12.96 55.47 -34.33
N VAL A 4 13.73 54.42 -34.09
CA VAL A 4 13.28 53.02 -34.02
C VAL A 4 12.80 52.73 -32.59
N VAL A 5 11.49 52.73 -32.38
CA VAL A 5 10.86 52.31 -31.12
C VAL A 5 10.91 50.75 -31.09
N ARG A 6 11.78 50.20 -30.25
CA ARG A 6 11.84 48.76 -30.00
C ARG A 6 10.72 48.35 -29.02
N LEU A 7 9.70 47.71 -29.55
CA LEU A 7 8.64 47.10 -28.78
C LEU A 7 9.15 45.77 -28.16
N PHE A 8 9.39 45.73 -26.84
CA PHE A 8 9.71 44.51 -26.14
C PHE A 8 8.40 43.77 -25.82
N LEU A 9 8.15 42.70 -26.53
CA LEU A 9 7.02 41.81 -26.26
C LEU A 9 7.42 40.87 -25.09
N SER A 10 6.95 41.18 -23.88
CA SER A 10 7.17 40.31 -22.71
C SER A 10 6.23 39.14 -22.79
N ILE A 11 6.73 37.94 -23.08
CA ILE A 11 6.00 36.69 -23.04
C ILE A 11 5.90 36.23 -21.57
N LEU A 12 4.73 36.35 -20.97
CA LEU A 12 4.44 35.84 -19.65
C LEU A 12 4.21 34.31 -19.74
N VAL A 13 5.22 33.53 -19.36
CA VAL A 13 5.09 32.07 -19.24
C VAL A 13 4.36 31.75 -17.93
N VAL A 14 3.07 31.43 -18.00
CA VAL A 14 2.32 30.88 -16.89
C VAL A 14 2.68 29.42 -16.72
N ALA A 15 3.56 29.10 -15.79
CA ALA A 15 3.85 27.73 -15.38
C ALA A 15 2.67 27.18 -14.58
N GLY A 16 1.75 26.46 -15.24
CA GLY A 16 0.66 25.76 -14.58
C GLY A 16 1.23 24.60 -13.76
N THR A 17 1.11 24.65 -12.44
CA THR A 17 1.40 23.52 -11.56
C THR A 17 0.27 22.52 -11.67
N ILE A 18 0.53 21.39 -12.35
CA ILE A 18 -0.38 20.23 -12.36
C ILE A 18 -0.25 19.56 -11.01
N SER A 19 -1.13 19.87 -10.05
CA SER A 19 -1.27 19.10 -8.82
C SER A 19 -1.88 17.75 -9.19
N ALA A 20 -1.08 16.68 -9.14
CA ALA A 20 -1.57 15.32 -9.20
C ALA A 20 -2.39 15.06 -7.93
N ALA A 21 -3.71 15.11 -8.04
CA ALA A 21 -4.59 14.67 -6.97
C ALA A 21 -4.35 13.18 -6.74
N ALA A 22 -3.98 12.79 -5.52
CA ALA A 22 -3.94 11.39 -5.13
C ALA A 22 -5.38 10.87 -5.17
N HIS A 23 -5.69 10.03 -6.17
CA HIS A 23 -7.00 9.41 -6.28
C HIS A 23 -7.09 8.27 -5.27
N ALA A 24 -8.11 8.35 -4.37
CA ALA A 24 -8.47 7.22 -3.55
C ALA A 24 -8.96 6.06 -4.45
N VAL A 25 -8.46 4.87 -4.20
CA VAL A 25 -8.89 3.65 -4.90
C VAL A 25 -9.75 2.79 -3.99
N THR A 26 -10.50 1.87 -4.58
CA THR A 26 -11.15 0.81 -3.78
C THR A 26 -10.15 -0.30 -3.46
N PRO A 27 -10.37 -1.09 -2.39
CA PRO A 27 -9.55 -2.27 -2.12
C PRO A 27 -9.51 -3.28 -3.28
N ASP A 28 -10.58 -3.36 -4.10
CA ASP A 28 -10.62 -4.18 -5.32
C ASP A 28 -9.67 -3.66 -6.39
N GLN A 29 -9.67 -2.36 -6.62
CA GLN A 29 -8.76 -1.72 -7.58
C GLN A 29 -7.30 -1.90 -7.16
N LEU A 30 -7.01 -1.67 -5.88
CA LEU A 30 -5.68 -1.90 -5.32
C LEU A 30 -5.21 -3.35 -5.51
N GLN A 31 -6.09 -4.31 -5.22
CA GLN A 31 -5.77 -5.73 -5.42
C GLN A 31 -5.57 -6.09 -6.90
N ALA A 32 -6.30 -5.48 -7.81
CA ALA A 32 -6.11 -5.65 -9.26
C ALA A 32 -4.75 -5.11 -9.73
N GLU A 33 -4.25 -4.01 -9.15
CA GLU A 33 -2.91 -3.49 -9.43
C GLU A 33 -1.82 -4.51 -9.03
N TYR A 34 -1.91 -5.09 -7.83
CA TYR A 34 -0.97 -6.14 -7.42
C TYR A 34 -1.08 -7.41 -8.28
N ALA A 35 -2.29 -7.77 -8.74
CA ALA A 35 -2.46 -8.89 -9.67
C ALA A 35 -1.77 -8.66 -11.01
N ALA A 36 -1.79 -7.42 -11.51
CA ALA A 36 -1.07 -7.08 -12.74
C ALA A 36 0.45 -7.19 -12.57
N ILE A 37 0.99 -6.86 -11.39
CA ILE A 37 2.41 -7.03 -11.06
C ILE A 37 2.74 -8.52 -10.89
N ALA A 38 1.94 -9.26 -10.10
CA ALA A 38 2.16 -10.67 -9.83
C ALA A 38 2.20 -11.53 -11.10
N ARG A 39 1.34 -11.23 -12.10
CA ARG A 39 1.40 -11.91 -13.41
C ARG A 39 2.68 -11.67 -14.19
N LYS A 40 3.35 -10.54 -13.97
CA LYS A 40 4.65 -10.25 -14.60
C LYS A 40 5.80 -10.95 -13.87
N GLU A 41 5.68 -11.08 -12.53
CA GLU A 41 6.67 -11.74 -11.69
C GLU A 41 6.60 -13.27 -11.79
N ALA A 42 5.39 -13.83 -11.93
CA ALA A 42 5.10 -15.26 -12.00
C ALA A 42 4.07 -15.56 -13.10
N PRO A 43 4.49 -16.12 -14.26
CA PRO A 43 3.57 -16.44 -15.37
C PRO A 43 2.46 -17.44 -15.00
N ASP A 44 2.67 -18.26 -13.97
CA ASP A 44 1.74 -19.25 -13.43
C ASP A 44 0.83 -18.69 -12.32
N PHE A 45 0.81 -17.37 -12.15
CA PHE A 45 -0.06 -16.70 -11.17
C PHE A 45 -1.54 -17.05 -11.37
N MET A 46 -2.14 -17.71 -10.37
CA MET A 46 -3.53 -18.17 -10.37
C MET A 46 -4.51 -17.26 -9.60
N GLY A 47 -4.01 -16.18 -9.01
CA GLY A 47 -4.80 -15.28 -8.19
C GLY A 47 -4.30 -15.19 -6.74
N PHE A 48 -5.03 -14.44 -5.92
CA PHE A 48 -4.71 -14.27 -4.50
C PHE A 48 -5.58 -15.15 -3.62
N SER A 49 -4.96 -15.65 -2.53
CA SER A 49 -5.60 -16.55 -1.57
C SER A 49 -5.73 -15.90 -0.20
N PRO A 50 -6.96 -15.67 0.31
CA PRO A 50 -7.17 -15.23 1.69
C PRO A 50 -6.57 -16.18 2.72
N ALA A 51 -6.58 -17.49 2.45
CA ALA A 51 -6.01 -18.49 3.35
C ALA A 51 -4.48 -18.34 3.45
N HIS A 52 -3.78 -18.28 2.32
CA HIS A 52 -2.34 -18.04 2.30
C HIS A 52 -1.98 -16.69 2.92
N GLY A 53 -2.75 -15.64 2.63
CA GLY A 53 -2.56 -14.34 3.23
C GLY A 53 -2.69 -14.37 4.75
N GLY A 54 -3.66 -15.12 5.28
CA GLY A 54 -3.84 -15.30 6.71
C GLY A 54 -2.73 -16.10 7.37
N GLU A 55 -2.20 -17.12 6.72
CA GLU A 55 -1.02 -17.89 7.17
C GLU A 55 0.22 -17.01 7.18
N PHE A 56 0.47 -16.33 6.07
CA PHE A 56 1.58 -15.38 5.93
C PHE A 56 1.54 -14.30 7.02
N PHE A 57 0.37 -13.71 7.26
CA PHE A 57 0.17 -12.65 8.24
C PHE A 57 0.48 -13.08 9.68
N ARG A 58 0.24 -14.35 10.02
CA ARG A 58 0.48 -14.91 11.36
C ARG A 58 1.84 -15.56 11.53
N SER A 59 2.51 -15.93 10.43
CA SER A 59 3.83 -16.55 10.47
C SER A 59 4.92 -15.54 10.85
N THR A 60 5.87 -15.96 11.68
CA THR A 60 7.09 -15.18 11.97
C THR A 60 8.15 -15.32 10.90
N HIS A 61 7.96 -16.24 9.93
CA HIS A 61 8.90 -16.49 8.85
C HIS A 61 10.34 -16.80 9.32
N GLY A 62 10.47 -17.40 10.51
CA GLY A 62 11.76 -17.70 11.11
C GLY A 62 12.42 -16.53 11.87
N ASN A 63 11.70 -15.41 12.05
CA ASN A 63 12.11 -14.23 12.81
C ASN A 63 11.31 -14.10 14.11
N ASP A 64 11.55 -13.03 14.87
CA ASP A 64 10.88 -12.79 16.16
C ASP A 64 9.43 -12.34 16.02
N TRP A 65 9.08 -11.70 14.90
CA TRP A 65 7.79 -11.03 14.71
C TRP A 65 7.04 -11.54 13.49
N SER A 66 5.71 -11.46 13.59
CA SER A 66 4.78 -11.56 12.48
C SER A 66 4.01 -10.25 12.32
N CYS A 67 3.23 -10.11 11.25
CA CYS A 67 2.29 -9.00 11.15
C CYS A 67 1.28 -9.01 12.32
N ALA A 68 0.85 -10.22 12.72
CA ALA A 68 -0.08 -10.42 13.83
C ALA A 68 0.49 -10.01 15.19
N THR A 69 1.81 -9.99 15.37
CA THR A 69 2.46 -9.55 16.63
C THR A 69 2.03 -8.13 17.00
N CYS A 70 1.91 -7.23 16.02
CA CYS A 70 1.47 -5.86 16.25
C CYS A 70 -0.02 -5.66 15.96
N HIS A 71 -0.57 -6.36 14.96
CA HIS A 71 -1.93 -6.13 14.44
C HIS A 71 -2.97 -7.14 14.94
N THR A 72 -2.59 -8.04 15.84
CA THR A 72 -3.38 -9.19 16.34
C THR A 72 -3.68 -10.23 15.25
N ALA A 73 -4.05 -11.44 15.66
CA ALA A 73 -4.44 -12.52 14.74
C ALA A 73 -5.75 -12.23 13.99
N LYS A 74 -6.57 -11.31 14.56
CA LYS A 74 -7.82 -10.82 13.99
C LYS A 74 -7.76 -9.30 13.84
N PRO A 75 -7.20 -8.78 12.75
CA PRO A 75 -6.93 -7.34 12.58
C PRO A 75 -8.19 -6.48 12.31
N VAL A 76 -9.35 -6.94 12.73
CA VAL A 76 -10.61 -6.17 12.88
C VAL A 76 -10.66 -5.40 14.20
N VAL A 77 -9.72 -5.65 15.11
CA VAL A 77 -9.57 -4.93 16.38
C VAL A 77 -8.29 -4.11 16.41
N GLN A 78 -8.19 -3.21 17.39
CA GLN A 78 -6.96 -2.44 17.58
C GLN A 78 -5.81 -3.34 17.98
N GLY A 79 -4.65 -3.09 17.37
CA GLY A 79 -3.38 -3.69 17.74
C GLY A 79 -2.52 -2.75 18.57
N ARG A 80 -1.28 -3.17 18.82
CA ARG A 80 -0.29 -2.40 19.55
C ARG A 80 1.10 -2.68 18.97
N HIS A 81 1.82 -1.63 18.65
CA HIS A 81 3.18 -1.76 18.12
C HIS A 81 4.10 -2.40 19.16
N ALA A 82 4.72 -3.54 18.83
CA ALA A 82 5.46 -4.38 19.76
C ALA A 82 6.61 -3.64 20.50
N ARG A 83 7.28 -2.73 19.80
CA ARG A 83 8.43 -2.00 20.36
C ARG A 83 8.05 -0.71 21.08
N THR A 84 7.11 0.07 20.52
CA THR A 84 6.79 1.41 21.03
C THR A 84 5.54 1.44 21.90
N GLY A 85 4.73 0.40 21.91
CA GLY A 85 3.46 0.34 22.63
C GLY A 85 2.34 1.19 22.01
N ASN A 86 2.59 1.90 20.90
CA ASN A 86 1.59 2.75 20.26
C ASN A 86 0.39 1.92 19.77
N VAL A 87 -0.82 2.47 19.97
CA VAL A 87 -2.06 1.86 19.49
C VAL A 87 -2.08 1.91 17.95
N LEU A 88 -2.42 0.77 17.34
CA LEU A 88 -2.61 0.62 15.91
C LEU A 88 -4.11 0.42 15.63
N GLN A 89 -4.66 1.25 14.76
CA GLN A 89 -6.05 1.11 14.33
C GLN A 89 -6.24 -0.17 13.52
N PRO A 90 -7.45 -0.76 13.50
CA PRO A 90 -7.74 -1.97 12.73
C PRO A 90 -7.23 -1.90 11.30
N LEU A 91 -6.75 -3.04 10.76
CA LEU A 91 -6.27 -3.14 9.39
C LEU A 91 -7.34 -3.58 8.39
N ALA A 92 -8.33 -4.37 8.86
CA ALA A 92 -9.39 -4.85 7.98
C ALA A 92 -10.30 -3.70 7.53
N PRO A 93 -10.62 -3.58 6.24
CA PRO A 93 -11.53 -2.55 5.73
C PRO A 93 -12.92 -2.57 6.40
N ALA A 94 -13.41 -3.75 6.80
CA ALA A 94 -14.69 -3.88 7.52
C ALA A 94 -14.72 -3.11 8.86
N ALA A 95 -13.56 -2.98 9.53
CA ALA A 95 -13.44 -2.25 10.79
C ALA A 95 -12.88 -0.84 10.62
N ASN A 96 -12.28 -0.52 9.47
CA ASN A 96 -11.72 0.79 9.16
C ASN A 96 -11.75 1.01 7.64
N ALA A 97 -12.78 1.71 7.17
CA ALA A 97 -13.05 1.93 5.75
C ALA A 97 -11.96 2.73 5.00
N GLU A 98 -11.07 3.42 5.72
CA GLU A 98 -9.95 4.13 5.10
C GLU A 98 -8.78 3.20 4.72
N ARG A 99 -8.81 1.93 5.16
CA ARG A 99 -7.75 0.98 4.83
C ARG A 99 -7.83 0.56 3.37
N LEU A 100 -6.65 0.38 2.77
CA LEU A 100 -6.49 -0.09 1.40
C LEU A 100 -7.07 0.86 0.33
N THR A 101 -7.23 2.15 0.65
CA THR A 101 -7.78 3.18 -0.26
C THR A 101 -6.71 4.12 -0.83
N ASP A 102 -5.48 4.07 -0.32
CA ASP A 102 -4.35 4.89 -0.76
C ASP A 102 -3.17 3.97 -1.14
N PRO A 103 -2.93 3.74 -2.44
CA PRO A 103 -1.88 2.83 -2.92
C PRO A 103 -0.47 3.21 -2.43
N ALA A 104 -0.15 4.50 -2.42
CA ALA A 104 1.16 4.97 -1.98
C ALA A 104 1.39 4.70 -0.49
N LYS A 105 0.36 4.90 0.33
CA LYS A 105 0.39 4.62 1.76
C LYS A 105 0.48 3.11 2.03
N VAL A 106 -0.24 2.29 1.27
CA VAL A 106 -0.18 0.83 1.37
C VAL A 106 1.21 0.32 1.02
N GLU A 107 1.78 0.76 -0.11
CA GLU A 107 3.12 0.36 -0.53
C GLU A 107 4.20 0.79 0.48
N LYS A 108 4.11 2.00 1.01
CA LYS A 108 5.00 2.49 2.07
C LYS A 108 4.99 1.57 3.29
N TRP A 109 3.80 1.14 3.73
CA TRP A 109 3.67 0.27 4.89
C TRP A 109 4.11 -1.16 4.62
N PHE A 110 3.81 -1.72 3.44
CA PHE A 110 4.36 -3.03 3.06
C PHE A 110 5.88 -3.01 3.02
N LYS A 111 6.49 -2.00 2.39
CA LYS A 111 7.95 -1.87 2.34
C LYS A 111 8.58 -1.89 3.74
N ARG A 112 8.00 -1.14 4.68
CA ARG A 112 8.49 -1.08 6.05
C ARG A 112 8.25 -2.41 6.79
N ASN A 113 7.01 -2.87 6.81
CA ASN A 113 6.61 -4.02 7.62
C ASN A 113 7.22 -5.34 7.11
N CYS A 114 7.32 -5.52 5.79
CA CYS A 114 8.03 -6.68 5.23
C CYS A 114 9.52 -6.64 5.59
N GLY A 115 10.15 -5.46 5.57
CA GLY A 115 11.52 -5.29 6.06
C GLY A 115 11.68 -5.70 7.52
N ASP A 116 10.75 -5.27 8.38
CA ASP A 116 10.78 -5.59 9.82
C ASP A 116 10.50 -7.07 10.12
N VAL A 117 9.61 -7.72 9.37
CA VAL A 117 9.15 -9.11 9.62
C VAL A 117 9.95 -10.15 8.85
N LEU A 118 10.33 -9.87 7.60
CA LEU A 118 10.98 -10.83 6.69
C LEU A 118 12.46 -10.54 6.45
N GLY A 119 12.93 -9.31 6.78
CA GLY A 119 14.26 -8.85 6.37
C GLY A 119 14.39 -8.57 4.86
N ARG A 120 13.28 -8.59 4.11
CA ARG A 120 13.24 -8.35 2.65
C ARG A 120 11.94 -7.66 2.25
N ALA A 121 11.85 -7.23 0.99
CA ALA A 121 10.59 -6.81 0.40
C ALA A 121 9.65 -8.01 0.22
N CYS A 122 8.34 -7.78 0.38
CA CYS A 122 7.32 -8.73 -0.01
C CYS A 122 7.15 -8.74 -1.54
N THR A 123 6.88 -9.91 -2.12
CA THR A 123 6.49 -10.06 -3.52
C THR A 123 5.08 -9.51 -3.75
N ALA A 124 4.69 -9.30 -5.01
CA ALA A 124 3.33 -8.89 -5.34
C ALA A 124 2.29 -9.95 -4.92
N GLN A 125 2.64 -11.24 -5.01
CA GLN A 125 1.81 -12.35 -4.53
C GLN A 125 1.56 -12.23 -3.01
N GLU A 126 2.60 -12.10 -2.20
CA GLU A 126 2.49 -11.99 -0.75
C GLU A 126 1.66 -10.77 -0.32
N LYS A 127 1.88 -9.61 -0.95
CA LYS A 127 1.08 -8.40 -0.69
C LYS A 127 -0.39 -8.60 -1.04
N GLY A 128 -0.66 -9.17 -2.21
CA GLY A 128 -2.02 -9.42 -2.67
C GLY A 128 -2.76 -10.47 -1.85
N ASP A 129 -2.07 -11.53 -1.38
CA ASP A 129 -2.64 -12.54 -0.48
C ASP A 129 -3.01 -11.92 0.87
N VAL A 130 -2.15 -11.08 1.45
CA VAL A 130 -2.45 -10.34 2.69
C VAL A 130 -3.64 -9.39 2.49
N ILE A 131 -3.73 -8.67 1.37
CA ILE A 131 -4.89 -7.82 1.05
C ILE A 131 -6.15 -8.66 0.94
N ALA A 132 -6.10 -9.81 0.25
CA ALA A 132 -7.23 -10.73 0.14
C ALA A 132 -7.70 -11.24 1.52
N PHE A 133 -6.76 -11.58 2.39
CA PHE A 133 -7.05 -11.94 3.78
C PHE A 133 -7.74 -10.81 4.54
N LEU A 134 -7.19 -9.59 4.53
CA LEU A 134 -7.78 -8.45 5.26
C LEU A 134 -9.18 -8.11 4.77
N ARG A 135 -9.45 -8.26 3.48
CA ARG A 135 -10.78 -8.04 2.88
C ARG A 135 -11.79 -9.14 3.19
N SER A 136 -11.33 -10.36 3.48
CA SER A 136 -12.21 -11.48 3.84
C SER A 136 -12.70 -11.43 5.28
N LEU A 137 -12.16 -10.55 6.10
CA LEU A 137 -12.54 -10.39 7.50
C LEU A 137 -13.80 -9.50 7.64
N ASN A 138 -14.72 -9.94 8.48
CA ASN A 138 -15.98 -9.23 8.83
C ASN A 138 -15.96 -8.78 10.29
#